data_a190826596a334657f12ac33494ecd17
#
_entry.id   a190826596a334657f12ac33494ecd17
#
_cell.length_a   1.000
_cell.length_b   1.000
_cell.length_c   1.000
_cell.angle_alpha   90.00
_cell.angle_beta   90.00
_cell.angle_gamma   90.00
#
_symmetry.space_group_name_H-M   'P 1'
#
loop_
_entity.id
_entity.type
_entity.pdbx_description
1 polymer ?
#
loop_
_entity_poly.entity_id
_entity_poly.type
_entity_poly.pdbx_seq_one_letter_code
_entity_poly.pdbx_strand_id
1 'polypeptide(L)'
;MTIIEDKDLIYDVKDYDVVLVGLNIMNTMGNGFPHKVAVSFKDVAASNKETAYGDPKKLGSVRVVKSKNGPYFALCYISRGRYRPDRIPDTVYYEALEQCLQLVNRAFKGQKVATTIIGHSEFEGGGDRERILKLLEEKLTDVDLYVYDYEQVDYRLEDNLTYKTIRNDYLTKKITKEEYYERKKKYIWERTLGIYTPMPEGSYNEIKNLLNEYRKKRDGKE
;
A
#
# COMPACT_ATOMS: atom_id res chain seq x y z
N MET A 1 -11.79 1.57 18.82
CA MET A 1 -11.29 1.11 17.49
C MET A 1 -11.96 -0.20 17.11
N THR A 2 -12.47 -0.33 15.87
CA THR A 2 -13.06 -1.55 15.31
C THR A 2 -12.13 -2.08 14.21
N ILE A 3 -11.72 -3.34 14.30
CA ILE A 3 -10.90 -4.00 13.25
C ILE A 3 -11.84 -4.78 12.33
N ILE A 4 -11.68 -4.60 11.01
CA ILE A 4 -12.43 -5.29 9.97
C ILE A 4 -11.43 -6.14 9.18
N GLU A 5 -11.57 -7.46 9.32
CA GLU A 5 -10.69 -8.43 8.68
C GLU A 5 -11.23 -8.87 7.31
N ASP A 6 -10.34 -9.27 6.42
CA ASP A 6 -10.63 -9.88 5.11
C ASP A 6 -11.53 -9.04 4.17
N LYS A 7 -11.63 -7.73 4.41
CA LYS A 7 -12.34 -6.80 3.53
C LYS A 7 -11.44 -5.71 3.00
N ASP A 8 -11.65 -5.36 1.75
CA ASP A 8 -10.93 -4.25 1.12
C ASP A 8 -11.70 -2.94 1.32
N LEU A 9 -11.13 -2.00 2.05
CA LEU A 9 -11.70 -0.69 2.34
C LEU A 9 -12.20 0.05 1.08
N ILE A 10 -11.61 -0.19 -0.09
CA ILE A 10 -12.00 0.54 -1.31
C ILE A 10 -13.48 0.37 -1.68
N TYR A 11 -14.08 -0.75 -1.32
CA TYR A 11 -15.50 -1.02 -1.59
C TYR A 11 -16.43 -0.34 -0.59
N ASP A 12 -15.94 -0.10 0.63
CA ASP A 12 -16.74 0.43 1.75
C ASP A 12 -16.45 1.92 2.04
N VAL A 13 -15.58 2.59 1.25
CA VAL A 13 -15.16 3.99 1.52
C VAL A 13 -16.32 4.97 1.69
N LYS A 14 -17.47 4.71 1.06
CA LYS A 14 -18.64 5.60 1.11
C LYS A 14 -19.44 5.50 2.42
N ASP A 15 -19.16 4.48 3.23
CA ASP A 15 -19.83 4.26 4.51
C ASP A 15 -19.21 5.10 5.65
N TYR A 16 -18.14 5.83 5.31
CA TYR A 16 -17.35 6.63 6.24
C TYR A 16 -17.38 8.12 5.88
N ASP A 17 -17.21 8.96 6.90
CA ASP A 17 -17.08 10.40 6.70
C ASP A 17 -15.70 10.76 6.17
N VAL A 18 -14.67 10.04 6.66
CA VAL A 18 -13.26 10.30 6.35
C VAL A 18 -12.51 8.98 6.13
N VAL A 19 -11.66 8.96 5.11
CA VAL A 19 -10.73 7.86 4.85
C VAL A 19 -9.29 8.37 4.90
N LEU A 20 -8.47 7.75 5.78
CA LEU A 20 -7.05 8.05 5.86
C LEU A 20 -6.28 7.27 4.80
N VAL A 21 -5.33 7.94 4.17
CA VAL A 21 -4.46 7.35 3.15
C VAL A 21 -3.01 7.70 3.48
N GLY A 22 -2.20 6.68 3.79
CA GLY A 22 -0.76 6.86 4.00
C GLY A 22 -0.05 7.12 2.68
N LEU A 23 0.71 8.20 2.61
CA LEU A 23 1.42 8.63 1.41
C LEU A 23 2.90 8.92 1.67
N ASN A 24 3.64 8.95 0.58
CA ASN A 24 5.00 9.44 0.56
C ASN A 24 5.07 10.88 0.05
N ILE A 25 6.17 11.58 0.37
CA ILE A 25 6.40 12.96 -0.06
C ILE A 25 6.66 13.11 -1.57
N MET A 26 6.90 11.99 -2.30
CA MET A 26 7.14 11.98 -3.74
C MET A 26 5.85 11.99 -4.57
N ASN A 27 4.70 12.24 -3.96
CA ASN A 27 3.38 12.32 -4.61
C ASN A 27 2.99 11.06 -5.40
N THR A 28 3.61 9.91 -5.10
CA THR A 28 3.28 8.66 -5.77
C THR A 28 2.15 7.93 -5.03
N MET A 29 1.21 7.42 -5.80
CA MET A 29 0.12 6.55 -5.34
C MET A 29 0.12 5.28 -6.22
N GLY A 30 1.29 4.65 -6.33
CA GLY A 30 1.52 3.59 -7.32
C GLY A 30 1.25 2.17 -6.81
N ASN A 31 1.13 1.98 -5.51
CA ASN A 31 0.96 0.67 -4.89
C ASN A 31 -0.06 0.73 -3.76
N GLY A 32 -0.51 -0.45 -3.34
CA GLY A 32 -1.33 -0.62 -2.17
C GLY A 32 -2.68 0.10 -2.20
N PHE A 33 -3.21 0.43 -1.05
CA PHE A 33 -4.46 1.17 -0.90
C PHE A 33 -4.41 2.55 -1.57
N PRO A 34 -3.31 3.34 -1.49
CA PRO A 34 -3.18 4.58 -2.25
C PRO A 34 -3.41 4.42 -3.76
N HIS A 35 -2.97 3.33 -4.38
CA HIS A 35 -3.22 3.07 -5.80
C HIS A 35 -4.71 2.87 -6.09
N LYS A 36 -5.40 2.11 -5.25
CA LYS A 36 -6.85 1.90 -5.37
C LYS A 36 -7.60 3.22 -5.29
N VAL A 37 -7.23 4.07 -4.33
CA VAL A 37 -7.80 5.42 -4.20
C VAL A 37 -7.51 6.26 -5.44
N ALA A 38 -6.29 6.23 -5.99
CA ALA A 38 -5.94 7.00 -7.18
C ALA A 38 -6.70 6.55 -8.44
N VAL A 39 -7.02 5.27 -8.55
CA VAL A 39 -7.83 4.73 -9.66
C VAL A 39 -9.29 5.12 -9.53
N SER A 40 -9.87 4.99 -8.33
CA SER A 40 -11.30 5.19 -8.06
C SER A 40 -11.68 6.67 -7.87
N PHE A 41 -10.76 7.49 -7.34
CA PHE A 41 -10.97 8.90 -7.00
C PHE A 41 -9.92 9.80 -7.65
N LYS A 42 -10.11 10.11 -8.94
CA LYS A 42 -9.15 10.87 -9.75
C LYS A 42 -8.89 12.28 -9.22
N ASP A 43 -9.87 12.91 -8.61
CA ASP A 43 -9.77 14.22 -7.96
C ASP A 43 -8.86 14.19 -6.73
N VAL A 44 -8.87 13.11 -5.96
CA VAL A 44 -7.97 12.91 -4.82
C VAL A 44 -6.51 12.74 -5.30
N ALA A 45 -6.32 11.94 -6.35
CA ALA A 45 -5.00 11.76 -6.95
C ALA A 45 -4.45 13.06 -7.57
N ALA A 46 -5.30 13.85 -8.23
CA ALA A 46 -4.93 15.17 -8.77
C ALA A 46 -4.50 16.12 -7.65
N SER A 47 -5.28 16.19 -6.56
CA SER A 47 -4.96 17.03 -5.41
C SER A 47 -3.63 16.64 -4.75
N ASN A 48 -3.29 15.33 -4.68
CA ASN A 48 -1.97 14.90 -4.19
C ASN A 48 -0.84 15.44 -5.08
N LYS A 49 -1.00 15.42 -6.40
CA LYS A 49 0.00 15.90 -7.36
C LYS A 49 0.27 17.41 -7.30
N GLU A 50 -0.68 18.21 -6.82
CA GLU A 50 -0.53 19.65 -6.63
C GLU A 50 0.39 20.02 -5.46
N THR A 51 0.70 19.05 -4.58
CA THR A 51 1.60 19.30 -3.44
C THR A 51 3.07 19.31 -3.88
N ALA A 52 3.93 19.99 -3.12
CA ALA A 52 5.37 20.05 -3.40
C ALA A 52 5.98 18.65 -3.48
N TYR A 53 6.61 18.33 -4.62
CA TYR A 53 7.25 17.03 -4.85
C TYR A 53 8.56 16.90 -4.06
N GLY A 54 8.68 15.82 -3.29
CA GLY A 54 9.92 15.49 -2.58
C GLY A 54 10.25 16.41 -1.39
N ASP A 55 9.38 17.34 -1.01
CA ASP A 55 9.64 18.28 0.08
C ASP A 55 9.57 17.55 1.45
N PRO A 56 10.69 17.48 2.20
CA PRO A 56 10.71 16.89 3.55
C PRO A 56 9.75 17.55 4.54
N LYS A 57 9.39 18.81 4.35
CA LYS A 57 8.46 19.54 5.22
C LYS A 57 7.03 18.98 5.17
N LYS A 58 6.73 18.14 4.17
CA LYS A 58 5.45 17.43 4.10
C LYS A 58 5.33 16.31 5.14
N LEU A 59 6.46 15.74 5.61
CA LEU A 59 6.38 14.67 6.62
C LEU A 59 5.62 15.17 7.85
N GLY A 60 4.66 14.36 8.31
CA GLY A 60 3.80 14.69 9.43
C GLY A 60 2.64 15.63 9.09
N SER A 61 2.52 16.10 7.85
CA SER A 61 1.39 16.93 7.41
C SER A 61 0.24 16.08 6.84
N VAL A 62 -0.96 16.67 6.84
CA VAL A 62 -2.17 16.07 6.28
C VAL A 62 -2.79 17.02 5.26
N ARG A 63 -3.08 16.51 4.06
CA ARG A 63 -3.91 17.22 3.08
C ARG A 63 -5.31 16.61 3.07
N VAL A 64 -6.30 17.43 3.38
CA VAL A 64 -7.71 17.00 3.34
C VAL A 64 -8.30 17.31 1.98
N VAL A 65 -8.94 16.32 1.36
CA VAL A 65 -9.58 16.44 0.05
C VAL A 65 -11.01 15.93 0.16
N LYS A 66 -12.00 16.78 -0.13
CA LYS A 66 -13.38 16.33 -0.31
C LYS A 66 -13.53 15.78 -1.73
N SER A 67 -13.72 14.47 -1.85
CA SER A 67 -13.97 13.89 -3.17
C SER A 67 -15.35 14.24 -3.69
N LYS A 68 -15.47 14.45 -5.00
CA LYS A 68 -16.74 14.74 -5.66
C LYS A 68 -17.77 13.61 -5.50
N ASN A 69 -17.29 12.36 -5.48
CA ASN A 69 -18.12 11.16 -5.47
C ASN A 69 -17.88 10.27 -4.25
N GLY A 70 -17.29 10.80 -3.19
CA GLY A 70 -16.90 10.01 -2.02
C GLY A 70 -16.80 10.82 -0.72
N PRO A 71 -16.17 10.23 0.31
CA PRO A 71 -15.94 10.87 1.59
C PRO A 71 -14.87 11.96 1.53
N TYR A 72 -14.50 12.49 2.68
CA TYR A 72 -13.21 13.18 2.82
C TYR A 72 -12.06 12.18 2.79
N PHE A 73 -10.98 12.53 2.13
CA PHE A 73 -9.72 11.79 2.18
C PHE A 73 -8.69 12.62 2.93
N ALA A 74 -8.14 12.06 4.01
CA ALA A 74 -7.02 12.63 4.74
C ALA A 74 -5.72 11.98 4.26
N LEU A 75 -4.98 12.69 3.42
CA LEU A 75 -3.71 12.26 2.83
C LEU A 75 -2.58 12.53 3.83
N CYS A 76 -2.13 11.48 4.50
CA CYS A 76 -1.11 11.51 5.56
C CYS A 76 0.28 11.26 4.97
N TYR A 77 1.17 12.25 5.01
CA TYR A 77 2.53 12.11 4.48
C TYR A 77 3.47 11.52 5.53
N ILE A 78 3.67 10.21 5.47
CA ILE A 78 4.36 9.42 6.50
C ILE A 78 5.66 8.78 6.03
N SER A 79 6.03 8.93 4.76
CA SER A 79 7.18 8.26 4.18
C SER A 79 7.91 9.17 3.17
N ARG A 80 9.24 8.99 3.06
CA ARG A 80 10.04 9.67 2.03
C ARG A 80 9.91 9.05 0.64
N GLY A 81 9.25 7.90 0.54
CA GLY A 81 9.06 7.22 -0.74
C GLY A 81 10.31 6.50 -1.25
N ARG A 82 10.06 5.51 -2.11
CA ARG A 82 11.00 4.53 -2.66
C ARG A 82 11.59 3.59 -1.62
N TYR A 83 10.86 2.52 -1.36
CA TYR A 83 11.47 1.30 -0.86
C TYR A 83 12.64 0.91 -1.80
N ARG A 84 13.85 0.91 -1.26
CA ARG A 84 15.01 0.28 -1.85
C ARG A 84 15.36 -0.93 -1.00
N PRO A 85 15.41 -2.14 -1.58
CA PRO A 85 15.71 -3.37 -0.82
C PRO A 85 17.08 -3.36 -0.12
N ASP A 86 17.97 -2.49 -0.55
CA ASP A 86 19.34 -2.31 -0.05
C ASP A 86 19.47 -1.26 1.06
N ARG A 87 18.38 -0.60 1.42
CA ARG A 87 18.38 0.42 2.48
C ARG A 87 17.26 0.14 3.48
N ILE A 88 17.62 0.21 4.76
CA ILE A 88 16.86 0.11 6.00
C ILE A 88 15.34 -0.11 5.82
N PRO A 89 14.77 -1.17 6.42
CA PRO A 89 13.40 -1.63 6.15
C PRO A 89 12.29 -0.64 6.49
N ASP A 90 12.54 0.37 7.33
CA ASP A 90 11.53 1.33 7.75
C ASP A 90 11.52 2.56 6.85
N THR A 91 10.64 2.57 5.86
CA THR A 91 10.33 3.78 5.09
C THR A 91 9.24 4.62 5.76
N VAL A 92 8.55 4.07 6.75
CA VAL A 92 7.55 4.78 7.57
C VAL A 92 8.26 5.55 8.68
N TYR A 93 7.98 6.84 8.75
CA TYR A 93 8.42 7.70 9.84
C TYR A 93 7.31 7.74 10.89
N TYR A 94 7.50 7.02 12.02
CA TYR A 94 6.49 6.92 13.08
C TYR A 94 6.13 8.27 13.70
N GLU A 95 7.11 9.18 13.86
CA GLU A 95 6.84 10.53 14.33
C GLU A 95 5.94 11.31 13.35
N ALA A 96 6.15 11.14 12.05
CA ALA A 96 5.30 11.75 11.03
C ALA A 96 3.89 11.13 11.04
N LEU A 97 3.78 9.80 11.22
CA LEU A 97 2.50 9.14 11.39
C LEU A 97 1.77 9.68 12.61
N GLU A 98 2.42 9.76 13.77
CA GLU A 98 1.84 10.29 15.00
C GLU A 98 1.31 11.72 14.82
N GLN A 99 2.10 12.60 14.18
CA GLN A 99 1.68 13.97 13.87
C GLN A 99 0.44 14.01 12.98
N CYS A 100 0.40 13.19 11.92
CA CYS A 100 -0.76 13.07 11.04
C CYS A 100 -2.00 12.64 11.81
N LEU A 101 -1.89 11.60 12.64
CA LEU A 101 -3.00 11.07 13.42
C LEU A 101 -3.56 12.10 14.41
N GLN A 102 -2.69 12.86 15.10
CA GLN A 102 -3.12 13.95 15.98
C GLN A 102 -3.86 15.07 15.24
N LEU A 103 -3.42 15.41 14.01
CA LEU A 103 -4.12 16.37 13.17
C LEU A 103 -5.50 15.86 12.75
N VAL A 104 -5.59 14.60 12.33
CA VAL A 104 -6.84 13.94 11.95
C VAL A 104 -7.81 13.87 13.14
N ASN A 105 -7.34 13.44 14.31
CA ASN A 105 -8.15 13.31 15.51
C ASN A 105 -8.84 14.64 15.88
N ARG A 106 -8.09 15.73 15.81
CA ARG A 106 -8.64 17.07 16.08
C ARG A 106 -9.60 17.57 15.01
N ALA A 107 -9.25 17.33 13.73
CA ALA A 107 -10.04 17.85 12.61
C ALA A 107 -11.37 17.12 12.41
N PHE A 108 -11.46 15.84 12.79
CA PHE A 108 -12.60 14.98 12.49
C PHE A 108 -13.25 14.37 13.73
N LYS A 109 -13.19 15.09 14.84
CA LYS A 109 -13.81 14.68 16.10
C LYS A 109 -15.27 14.27 15.93
N GLY A 110 -15.63 13.09 16.44
CA GLY A 110 -16.99 12.53 16.41
C GLY A 110 -17.40 11.95 15.06
N GLN A 111 -16.51 11.92 14.05
CA GLN A 111 -16.80 11.37 12.74
C GLN A 111 -16.35 9.91 12.61
N LYS A 112 -16.96 9.19 11.67
CA LYS A 112 -16.53 7.84 11.28
C LYS A 112 -15.30 7.92 10.39
N VAL A 113 -14.19 7.43 10.90
CA VAL A 113 -12.89 7.44 10.22
C VAL A 113 -12.47 6.02 9.88
N ALA A 114 -12.18 5.75 8.61
CA ALA A 114 -11.67 4.47 8.17
C ALA A 114 -10.23 4.56 7.66
N THR A 115 -9.47 3.52 7.86
CA THR A 115 -8.10 3.40 7.35
C THR A 115 -7.74 1.93 7.13
N THR A 116 -6.69 1.68 6.34
CA THR A 116 -5.94 0.42 6.38
C THR A 116 -4.89 0.49 7.48
N ILE A 117 -4.13 -0.59 7.73
CA ILE A 117 -2.92 -0.53 8.58
C ILE A 117 -1.83 0.23 7.80
N ILE A 118 -1.83 1.55 7.95
CA ILE A 118 -1.07 2.51 7.13
C ILE A 118 0.41 2.18 7.11
N GLY A 119 0.97 1.96 5.91
CA GLY A 119 2.40 1.75 5.73
C GLY A 119 2.93 0.40 6.20
N HIS A 120 2.04 -0.52 6.62
CA HIS A 120 2.44 -1.86 7.07
C HIS A 120 2.91 -2.75 5.90
N SER A 121 2.25 -2.68 4.75
CA SER A 121 2.58 -3.58 3.66
C SER A 121 4.00 -3.34 3.14
N GLU A 122 4.67 -4.40 2.69
CA GLU A 122 6.00 -4.32 2.05
C GLU A 122 6.05 -3.32 0.89
N PHE A 123 4.91 -3.09 0.23
CA PHE A 123 4.77 -2.17 -0.89
C PHE A 123 4.54 -0.72 -0.47
N GLU A 124 4.14 -0.50 0.79
CA GLU A 124 3.80 0.83 1.32
C GLU A 124 4.85 1.38 2.28
N GLY A 125 5.74 0.54 2.82
CA GLY A 125 6.75 1.03 3.73
C GLY A 125 7.32 -0.01 4.70
N GLY A 126 6.68 -1.19 4.83
CA GLY A 126 7.17 -2.28 5.69
C GLY A 126 7.18 -1.96 7.18
N GLY A 127 6.34 -1.04 7.63
CA GLY A 127 6.24 -0.68 9.03
C GLY A 127 5.74 -1.81 9.92
N ASP A 128 6.10 -1.77 11.19
CA ASP A 128 5.67 -2.74 12.19
C ASP A 128 4.16 -2.64 12.46
N ARG A 129 3.44 -3.73 12.23
CA ARG A 129 1.98 -3.81 12.33
C ARG A 129 1.46 -3.43 13.71
N GLU A 130 2.05 -4.01 14.74
CA GLU A 130 1.58 -3.83 16.12
C GLU A 130 1.82 -2.39 16.58
N ARG A 131 2.97 -1.83 16.24
CA ARG A 131 3.30 -0.44 16.54
C ARG A 131 2.36 0.53 15.84
N ILE A 132 1.99 0.28 14.58
CA ILE A 132 1.05 1.11 13.83
C ILE A 132 -0.35 1.02 14.45
N LEU A 133 -0.84 -0.18 14.75
CA LEU A 133 -2.15 -0.37 15.39
C LEU A 133 -2.22 0.35 16.73
N LYS A 134 -1.17 0.26 17.54
CA LYS A 134 -1.07 0.97 18.81
C LYS A 134 -1.13 2.48 18.62
N LEU A 135 -0.40 3.05 17.64
CA LEU A 135 -0.48 4.47 17.33
C LEU A 135 -1.87 4.90 16.87
N LEU A 136 -2.53 4.11 16.02
CA LEU A 136 -3.90 4.38 15.58
C LEU A 136 -4.85 4.44 16.78
N GLU A 137 -4.78 3.47 17.69
CA GLU A 137 -5.62 3.43 18.89
C GLU A 137 -5.36 4.57 19.87
N GLU A 138 -4.08 4.88 20.12
CA GLU A 138 -3.68 5.91 21.09
C GLU A 138 -3.92 7.35 20.60
N LYS A 139 -3.86 7.59 19.29
CA LYS A 139 -3.90 8.95 18.72
C LYS A 139 -5.24 9.33 18.10
N LEU A 140 -6.10 8.36 17.75
CA LEU A 140 -7.42 8.58 17.18
C LEU A 140 -8.53 8.28 18.20
N THR A 141 -8.49 8.98 19.33
CA THR A 141 -9.39 8.75 20.47
C THR A 141 -10.73 9.47 20.36
N ASP A 142 -10.81 10.55 19.61
CA ASP A 142 -11.99 11.41 19.49
C ASP A 142 -12.83 11.10 18.23
N VAL A 143 -12.47 10.06 17.47
CA VAL A 143 -13.17 9.62 16.27
C VAL A 143 -13.71 8.20 16.43
N ASP A 144 -14.73 7.84 15.66
CA ASP A 144 -15.18 6.45 15.54
C ASP A 144 -14.32 5.73 14.50
N LEU A 145 -13.30 5.00 14.98
CA LEU A 145 -12.21 4.45 14.16
C LEU A 145 -12.48 3.03 13.70
N TYR A 146 -12.38 2.82 12.38
CA TYR A 146 -12.45 1.53 11.70
C TYR A 146 -11.14 1.25 10.98
N VAL A 147 -10.50 0.12 11.28
CA VAL A 147 -9.22 -0.28 10.69
C VAL A 147 -9.41 -1.54 9.88
N TYR A 148 -9.17 -1.45 8.59
CA TYR A 148 -9.25 -2.58 7.67
C TYR A 148 -7.90 -3.31 7.64
N ASP A 149 -7.92 -4.52 8.18
CA ASP A 149 -6.79 -5.44 8.15
C ASP A 149 -6.93 -6.35 6.94
N TYR A 150 -6.75 -5.73 5.77
CA TYR A 150 -6.75 -6.44 4.51
C TYR A 150 -5.33 -6.52 3.98
N GLU A 151 -4.80 -7.72 3.93
CA GLU A 151 -3.50 -7.95 3.34
C GLU A 151 -3.57 -7.76 1.83
N GLN A 152 -3.08 -6.60 1.36
CA GLN A 152 -3.07 -6.29 -0.06
C GLN A 152 -2.09 -7.21 -0.79
N VAL A 153 -2.62 -8.29 -1.32
CA VAL A 153 -1.91 -9.16 -2.27
C VAL A 153 -1.85 -8.45 -3.62
N ASP A 154 -0.74 -8.56 -4.35
CA ASP A 154 -0.66 -8.09 -5.74
C ASP A 154 -1.85 -8.67 -6.51
N TYR A 155 -2.77 -7.82 -6.98
CA TYR A 155 -4.01 -8.24 -7.66
C TYR A 155 -3.80 -9.24 -8.79
N ARG A 156 -2.62 -9.22 -9.40
CA ARG A 156 -2.23 -10.17 -10.42
C ARG A 156 -1.98 -11.57 -9.87
N LEU A 157 -1.96 -11.71 -8.54
CA LEU A 157 -1.56 -12.92 -7.82
C LEU A 157 -2.62 -13.40 -6.80
N GLU A 158 -3.73 -12.68 -6.63
CA GLU A 158 -4.73 -12.90 -5.56
C GLU A 158 -5.38 -14.28 -5.56
N ASP A 159 -5.52 -14.91 -6.72
CA ASP A 159 -6.27 -16.18 -6.84
C ASP A 159 -5.40 -17.44 -6.64
N ASN A 160 -4.14 -17.30 -6.22
CA ASN A 160 -3.24 -18.46 -6.19
C ASN A 160 -2.71 -18.79 -4.80
N LEU A 161 -3.21 -19.91 -4.27
CA LEU A 161 -2.77 -20.51 -3.00
C LEU A 161 -1.24 -20.66 -2.93
N THR A 162 -0.57 -20.96 -4.05
CA THR A 162 0.88 -21.14 -4.14
C THR A 162 1.62 -19.84 -3.81
N TYR A 163 1.18 -18.69 -4.32
CA TYR A 163 1.83 -17.42 -3.99
C TYR A 163 1.63 -17.03 -2.53
N LYS A 164 0.42 -17.21 -2.01
CA LYS A 164 0.14 -16.97 -0.58
C LYS A 164 1.05 -17.84 0.30
N THR A 165 1.27 -19.10 -0.06
CA THR A 165 2.17 -20.01 0.65
C THR A 165 3.63 -19.54 0.58
N ILE A 166 4.13 -19.18 -0.60
CA ILE A 166 5.50 -18.66 -0.78
C ILE A 166 5.74 -17.43 0.08
N ARG A 167 4.76 -16.50 0.08
CA ARG A 167 4.83 -15.27 0.88
C ARG A 167 4.78 -15.56 2.37
N ASN A 168 3.85 -16.40 2.81
CA ASN A 168 3.75 -16.77 4.22
C ASN A 168 5.01 -17.47 4.74
N ASP A 169 5.62 -18.34 3.94
CA ASP A 169 6.87 -18.99 4.29
C ASP A 169 8.02 -17.98 4.46
N TYR A 170 8.05 -16.92 3.66
CA TYR A 170 9.01 -15.84 3.82
C TYR A 170 8.74 -15.01 5.08
N LEU A 171 7.48 -14.57 5.31
CA LEU A 171 7.10 -13.77 6.48
C LEU A 171 7.31 -14.52 7.80
N THR A 172 7.09 -15.85 7.80
CA THR A 172 7.35 -16.72 8.96
C THR A 172 8.80 -17.20 9.08
N LYS A 173 9.71 -16.65 8.27
CA LYS A 173 11.14 -16.97 8.24
C LYS A 173 11.45 -18.46 7.99
N LYS A 174 10.56 -19.17 7.31
CA LYS A 174 10.80 -20.56 6.87
C LYS A 174 11.70 -20.64 5.62
N ILE A 175 11.75 -19.58 4.84
CA ILE A 175 12.61 -19.44 3.67
C ILE A 175 13.39 -18.15 3.73
N THR A 176 14.56 -18.12 3.07
CA THR A 176 15.38 -16.90 2.95
C THR A 176 14.78 -15.93 1.95
N LYS A 177 15.33 -14.71 1.93
CA LYS A 177 14.95 -13.67 0.95
C LYS A 177 15.25 -14.11 -0.47
N GLU A 178 16.38 -14.75 -0.69
CA GLU A 178 16.83 -15.29 -1.96
C GLU A 178 15.87 -16.38 -2.45
N GLU A 179 15.54 -17.33 -1.61
CA GLU A 179 14.56 -18.39 -1.90
C GLU A 179 13.17 -17.83 -2.20
N TYR A 180 12.74 -16.78 -1.48
CA TYR A 180 11.49 -16.09 -1.76
C TYR A 180 11.46 -15.51 -3.18
N TYR A 181 12.52 -14.80 -3.59
CA TYR A 181 12.57 -14.23 -4.93
C TYR A 181 12.67 -15.28 -6.03
N GLU A 182 13.40 -16.38 -5.82
CA GLU A 182 13.47 -17.48 -6.77
C GLU A 182 12.11 -18.18 -6.94
N ARG A 183 11.42 -18.50 -5.84
CA ARG A 183 10.09 -19.10 -5.89
C ARG A 183 9.05 -18.16 -6.52
N LYS A 184 9.13 -16.86 -6.21
CA LYS A 184 8.26 -15.83 -6.79
C LYS A 184 8.51 -15.67 -8.29
N LYS A 185 9.76 -15.66 -8.73
CA LYS A 185 10.18 -15.61 -10.14
C LYS A 185 9.57 -16.77 -10.92
N LYS A 186 9.79 -18.00 -10.43
CA LYS A 186 9.25 -19.22 -11.03
C LYS A 186 7.72 -19.16 -11.13
N TYR A 187 7.06 -18.80 -10.05
CA TYR A 187 5.60 -18.69 -10.01
C TYR A 187 5.04 -17.70 -11.03
N ILE A 188 5.65 -16.51 -11.16
CA ILE A 188 5.21 -15.49 -12.12
C ILE A 188 5.42 -15.98 -13.55
N TRP A 189 6.54 -16.64 -13.82
CA TRP A 189 6.84 -17.20 -15.12
C TRP A 189 5.82 -18.25 -15.53
N GLU A 190 5.60 -19.26 -14.70
CA GLU A 190 4.65 -20.34 -14.94
C GLU A 190 3.22 -19.83 -15.18
N ARG A 191 2.79 -18.83 -14.43
CA ARG A 191 1.46 -18.24 -14.57
C ARG A 191 1.31 -17.39 -15.84
N THR A 192 2.38 -16.77 -16.32
CA THR A 192 2.33 -15.86 -17.47
C THR A 192 2.45 -16.60 -18.79
N LEU A 193 3.35 -17.57 -18.88
CA LEU A 193 3.69 -18.30 -20.12
C LEU A 193 3.27 -19.76 -20.10
N GLY A 194 2.77 -20.24 -18.97
CA GLY A 194 2.38 -21.64 -18.76
C GLY A 194 3.56 -22.51 -18.30
N ILE A 195 3.21 -23.62 -17.64
CA ILE A 195 4.15 -24.55 -17.01
C ILE A 195 5.09 -25.26 -18.01
N TYR A 196 4.74 -25.25 -19.28
CA TYR A 196 5.53 -25.94 -20.33
C TYR A 196 6.59 -25.05 -20.98
N THR A 197 6.63 -23.76 -20.69
CA THR A 197 7.64 -22.85 -21.24
C THR A 197 8.83 -22.79 -20.27
N PRO A 198 10.01 -23.27 -20.67
CA PRO A 198 11.19 -23.20 -19.81
C PRO A 198 11.47 -21.75 -19.40
N MET A 199 11.69 -21.55 -18.11
CA MET A 199 12.09 -20.23 -17.61
C MET A 199 13.56 -19.99 -17.97
N PRO A 200 13.90 -18.86 -18.64
CA PRO A 200 15.29 -18.54 -18.95
C PRO A 200 16.07 -18.29 -17.65
N GLU A 201 17.37 -18.52 -17.71
CA GLU A 201 18.28 -18.09 -16.66
C GLU A 201 18.31 -16.56 -16.58
N GLY A 202 18.39 -16.04 -15.35
CA GLY A 202 18.46 -14.60 -15.13
C GLY A 202 17.93 -14.19 -13.75
N SER A 203 18.22 -12.96 -13.40
CA SER A 203 17.73 -12.36 -12.17
C SER A 203 16.21 -12.12 -12.23
N TYR A 204 15.58 -11.94 -11.07
CA TYR A 204 14.14 -11.58 -10.99
C TYR A 204 13.79 -10.38 -11.86
N ASN A 205 14.65 -9.36 -11.92
CA ASN A 205 14.41 -8.15 -12.71
C ASN A 205 14.48 -8.41 -14.22
N GLU A 206 15.43 -9.22 -14.68
CA GLU A 206 15.56 -9.61 -16.09
C GLU A 206 14.35 -10.41 -16.56
N ILE A 207 13.94 -11.41 -15.78
CA ILE A 207 12.73 -12.20 -16.05
C ILE A 207 11.48 -11.32 -16.07
N LYS A 208 11.38 -10.37 -15.15
CA LYS A 208 10.27 -9.41 -15.12
C LYS A 208 10.23 -8.52 -16.37
N ASN A 209 11.36 -8.07 -16.84
CA ASN A 209 11.45 -7.26 -18.07
C ASN A 209 11.02 -8.07 -19.30
N LEU A 210 11.51 -9.29 -19.47
CA LEU A 210 11.08 -10.21 -20.51
C LEU A 210 9.57 -10.45 -20.50
N LEU A 211 8.98 -10.67 -19.33
CA LEU A 211 7.53 -10.82 -19.19
C LEU A 211 6.75 -9.57 -19.58
N ASN A 212 7.27 -8.39 -19.28
CA ASN A 212 6.64 -7.13 -19.65
C ASN A 212 6.68 -6.91 -21.17
N GLU A 213 7.80 -7.21 -21.82
CA GLU A 213 7.92 -7.17 -23.29
C GLU A 213 6.95 -8.17 -23.95
N TYR A 214 6.90 -9.39 -23.44
CA TYR A 214 5.96 -10.40 -23.93
C TYR A 214 4.51 -9.95 -23.82
N ARG A 215 4.14 -9.32 -22.70
CA ARG A 215 2.78 -8.77 -22.52
C ARG A 215 2.48 -7.66 -23.51
N LYS A 216 3.41 -6.73 -23.76
CA LYS A 216 3.24 -5.66 -24.75
C LYS A 216 2.95 -6.23 -26.14
N LYS A 217 3.73 -7.23 -26.58
CA LYS A 217 3.53 -7.92 -27.87
C LYS A 217 2.18 -8.62 -27.93
N ARG A 218 1.81 -9.35 -26.87
CA ARG A 218 0.50 -10.04 -26.81
C ARG A 218 -0.67 -9.07 -26.86
N ASP A 219 -0.58 -7.93 -26.21
CA ASP A 219 -1.68 -6.95 -26.09
C ASP A 219 -1.67 -5.94 -27.27
N GLY A 220 -0.83 -6.16 -28.32
CA GLY A 220 -0.80 -5.32 -29.51
C GLY A 220 -0.38 -3.86 -29.27
N LYS A 221 0.43 -3.63 -28.24
CA LYS A 221 0.94 -2.30 -27.85
C LYS A 221 2.38 -2.13 -28.29
N GLU A 222 2.70 -2.43 -29.54
CA GLU A 222 3.93 -1.97 -30.21
C GLU A 222 3.74 -0.61 -30.84
#